data_bb25a4d441604d0f625d182f49886045
#
_entry.id   bb25a4d441604d0f625d182f49886045
#
_cell.length_a   1.000
_cell.length_b   1.000
_cell.length_c   1.000
_cell.angle_alpha   90.00
_cell.angle_beta   90.00
_cell.angle_gamma   90.00
#
_symmetry.space_group_name_H-M   'P 1'
#
loop_
_entity.id
_entity.type
_entity.pdbx_description
1 polymer ?
#
loop_
_entity_poly.entity_id
_entity_poly.type
_entity_poly.pdbx_seq_one_letter_code
_entity_poly.pdbx_strand_id
1 'polypeptide(L)'
;VRGNFPGAPKSKATIADVARTAGVSTATAGRVLGGYGYTSEKKKEQVLKAAQDLGYRPNSLARSLITGKTRTLGVVAGDIQNPFYASVLRGISNVAEANGFGLLITNSDETQLKEVHSVELLAQKQVDGLIVTPSDTRKARHLHNLRTVGVPLVLIDRAVAGLMVDRVATDNIAAAEHAVRQLIAAGHRRIAIVAELVDEGSGGLDTFLARAVAGDPIETDTLXLYPSWQRLLGYIRAHRIEGLPVDQCLILQAGSYSALAAQAVVPRLMIASDPPTALFTTDGTMSEGAMRALTELKLSIPQDLSIICFDDLDWMSFHRPGITTVAQPRLAMGEAAARMLLERIRGEDYPPRTVLMPAELIERGSVARLQPTRSAQVLPSQGAQAPGTHF
;
A
#
# COMPACT_ATOMS: atom_id res chain seq x y z
N VAL A 1 0.95 55.76 -30.67
CA VAL A 1 1.49 55.23 -29.42
C VAL A 1 2.17 53.90 -29.76
N ARG A 2 3.50 53.91 -29.90
CA ARG A 2 4.26 52.68 -30.15
C ARG A 2 4.42 51.98 -28.82
N GLY A 3 3.74 50.83 -28.64
CA GLY A 3 3.88 49.99 -27.45
C GLY A 3 5.29 49.41 -27.37
N ASN A 4 5.93 49.63 -26.22
CA ASN A 4 7.24 49.06 -25.93
C ASN A 4 7.04 47.60 -25.59
N PHE A 5 7.31 46.67 -26.52
CA PHE A 5 7.31 45.24 -26.23
C PHE A 5 8.50 44.92 -25.34
N PRO A 6 8.34 44.16 -24.23
CA PRO A 6 9.46 43.79 -23.41
C PRO A 6 10.49 43.01 -24.25
N GLY A 7 11.78 43.30 -24.01
CA GLY A 7 12.89 42.80 -24.82
C GLY A 7 12.92 41.28 -24.92
N ALA A 8 13.50 40.78 -26.01
CA ALA A 8 13.71 39.37 -26.27
C ALA A 8 14.28 38.66 -25.03
N PRO A 9 13.86 37.44 -24.72
CA PRO A 9 14.38 36.73 -23.55
C PRO A 9 15.92 36.60 -23.66
N LYS A 10 16.62 37.03 -22.61
CA LYS A 10 18.08 36.90 -22.56
C LYS A 10 18.44 35.43 -22.81
N SER A 11 19.32 35.18 -23.76
CA SER A 11 19.77 33.82 -24.06
C SER A 11 20.32 33.19 -22.75
N LYS A 12 19.88 31.97 -22.48
CA LYS A 12 20.35 31.22 -21.29
C LYS A 12 21.86 31.07 -21.38
N ALA A 13 22.56 31.42 -20.26
CA ALA A 13 24.00 31.26 -20.19
C ALA A 13 24.38 29.80 -20.52
N THR A 14 25.45 29.62 -21.24
CA THR A 14 25.96 28.30 -21.65
C THR A 14 27.17 27.91 -20.81
N ILE A 15 27.53 26.63 -20.87
CA ILE A 15 28.75 26.14 -20.21
C ILE A 15 30.01 26.87 -20.76
N ALA A 16 29.97 27.26 -22.04
CA ALA A 16 31.07 28.02 -22.64
C ALA A 16 31.20 29.42 -22.02
N ASP A 17 30.09 30.04 -21.68
CA ASP A 17 30.10 31.35 -21.00
C ASP A 17 30.65 31.21 -19.57
N VAL A 18 30.28 30.16 -18.85
CA VAL A 18 30.83 29.87 -17.52
C VAL A 18 32.34 29.65 -17.60
N ALA A 19 32.78 28.83 -18.57
CA ALA A 19 34.21 28.54 -18.75
C ALA A 19 34.99 29.82 -19.04
N ARG A 20 34.47 30.67 -19.92
CA ARG A 20 35.08 31.97 -20.28
C ARG A 20 35.19 32.90 -19.04
N THR A 21 34.11 33.03 -18.28
CA THR A 21 34.06 33.85 -17.07
C THR A 21 34.99 33.34 -15.98
N ALA A 22 35.08 32.01 -15.83
CA ALA A 22 35.95 31.38 -14.84
C ALA A 22 37.42 31.26 -15.27
N GLY A 23 37.77 31.62 -16.50
CA GLY A 23 39.14 31.50 -17.03
C GLY A 23 39.63 30.07 -17.15
N VAL A 24 38.74 29.13 -17.50
CA VAL A 24 39.08 27.71 -17.64
C VAL A 24 38.56 27.16 -18.98
N SER A 25 39.05 25.96 -19.32
CA SER A 25 38.51 25.30 -20.54
C SER A 25 37.08 24.81 -20.29
N THR A 26 36.29 24.66 -21.35
CA THR A 26 34.93 24.10 -21.28
C THR A 26 34.93 22.70 -20.66
N ALA A 27 35.96 21.90 -20.94
CA ALA A 27 36.13 20.58 -20.35
C ALA A 27 36.34 20.67 -18.84
N THR A 28 37.10 21.65 -18.34
CA THR A 28 37.29 21.87 -16.90
C THR A 28 35.99 22.34 -16.24
N ALA A 29 35.30 23.31 -16.87
CA ALA A 29 33.98 23.74 -16.37
C ALA A 29 32.99 22.57 -16.32
N GLY A 30 32.99 21.73 -17.36
CA GLY A 30 32.15 20.51 -17.41
C GLY A 30 32.44 19.54 -16.27
N ARG A 31 33.73 19.29 -15.99
CA ARG A 31 34.10 18.42 -14.87
C ARG A 31 33.62 18.95 -13.52
N VAL A 32 33.86 20.24 -13.28
CA VAL A 32 33.43 20.87 -12.02
C VAL A 32 31.90 20.86 -11.87
N LEU A 33 31.18 21.31 -12.89
CA LEU A 33 29.72 21.42 -12.84
C LEU A 33 29.02 20.05 -12.87
N GLY A 34 29.69 19.06 -13.47
CA GLY A 34 29.20 17.66 -13.51
C GLY A 34 29.55 16.85 -12.28
N GLY A 35 30.48 17.35 -11.46
CA GLY A 35 30.92 16.65 -10.24
C GLY A 35 31.76 15.39 -10.50
N TYR A 36 32.53 15.38 -11.61
CA TYR A 36 33.36 14.21 -11.94
C TYR A 36 34.78 14.63 -12.29
N GLY A 37 35.71 13.70 -12.09
CA GLY A 37 37.12 13.93 -12.38
C GLY A 37 37.79 14.88 -11.36
N TYR A 38 39.12 14.94 -11.45
CA TYR A 38 39.90 15.77 -10.55
C TYR A 38 40.01 17.21 -11.06
N THR A 39 39.80 18.19 -10.17
CA THR A 39 40.02 19.63 -10.41
C THR A 39 40.48 20.25 -9.10
N SER A 40 41.46 21.18 -9.17
CA SER A 40 41.93 21.87 -7.99
C SER A 40 40.82 22.75 -7.35
N GLU A 41 40.80 22.86 -6.03
CA GLU A 41 39.77 23.62 -5.31
C GLU A 41 39.66 25.07 -5.81
N LYS A 42 40.78 25.73 -6.10
CA LYS A 42 40.77 27.07 -6.68
C LYS A 42 39.96 27.17 -7.97
N LYS A 43 40.17 26.24 -8.91
CA LYS A 43 39.40 26.19 -10.17
C LYS A 43 37.94 25.83 -9.94
N LYS A 44 37.69 24.98 -8.97
CA LYS A 44 36.33 24.58 -8.60
C LYS A 44 35.54 25.81 -8.08
N GLU A 45 36.12 26.58 -7.18
CA GLU A 45 35.51 27.83 -6.68
C GLU A 45 35.25 28.84 -7.81
N GLN A 46 36.23 29.05 -8.67
CA GLN A 46 36.10 29.97 -9.81
C GLN A 46 34.93 29.61 -10.72
N VAL A 47 34.79 28.32 -11.04
CA VAL A 47 33.71 27.83 -11.91
C VAL A 47 32.33 27.94 -11.21
N LEU A 48 32.25 27.58 -9.93
CA LEU A 48 30.96 27.65 -9.20
C LEU A 48 30.53 29.11 -9.06
N LYS A 49 31.47 30.03 -8.77
CA LYS A 49 31.16 31.46 -8.69
C LYS A 49 30.67 31.98 -10.05
N ALA A 50 31.41 31.69 -11.11
CA ALA A 50 31.02 32.12 -12.47
C ALA A 50 29.65 31.61 -12.86
N ALA A 51 29.33 30.33 -12.52
CA ALA A 51 28.01 29.75 -12.80
C ALA A 51 26.90 30.49 -12.03
N GLN A 52 27.16 30.81 -10.76
CA GLN A 52 26.22 31.55 -9.93
C GLN A 52 26.01 32.98 -10.47
N ASP A 53 27.08 33.70 -10.78
CA ASP A 53 27.00 35.08 -11.31
C ASP A 53 26.24 35.16 -12.64
N LEU A 54 26.36 34.14 -13.50
CA LEU A 54 25.67 34.04 -14.78
C LEU A 54 24.27 33.44 -14.68
N GLY A 55 23.85 32.98 -13.51
CA GLY A 55 22.60 32.25 -13.36
C GLY A 55 22.57 30.94 -14.15
N TYR A 56 23.75 30.35 -14.40
CA TYR A 56 23.87 29.13 -15.16
C TYR A 56 23.39 27.95 -14.34
N ARG A 57 22.45 27.18 -14.89
CA ARG A 57 22.02 25.92 -14.30
C ARG A 57 22.55 24.77 -15.15
N PRO A 58 23.34 23.85 -14.57
CA PRO A 58 23.83 22.71 -15.31
C PRO A 58 22.68 21.97 -15.98
N ASN A 59 22.83 21.64 -17.24
CA ASN A 59 21.84 20.86 -17.97
C ASN A 59 21.93 19.40 -17.50
N SER A 60 20.93 18.95 -16.74
CA SER A 60 20.86 17.59 -16.25
C SER A 60 20.86 16.56 -17.38
N LEU A 61 20.22 16.90 -18.51
CA LEU A 61 20.21 16.03 -19.70
C LEU A 61 21.61 15.85 -20.27
N ALA A 62 22.39 16.94 -20.37
CA ALA A 62 23.76 16.85 -20.87
C ALA A 62 24.65 16.02 -19.91
N ARG A 63 24.40 16.16 -18.60
CA ARG A 63 25.13 15.39 -17.60
C ARG A 63 24.75 13.90 -17.70
N SER A 64 23.47 13.59 -17.86
CA SER A 64 23.01 12.19 -17.98
C SER A 64 23.57 11.49 -19.21
N LEU A 65 23.76 12.22 -20.32
CA LEU A 65 24.39 11.68 -21.53
C LEU A 65 25.84 11.26 -21.28
N ILE A 66 26.53 11.96 -20.39
CA ILE A 66 27.94 11.67 -20.07
C ILE A 66 28.05 10.55 -19.01
N THR A 67 27.19 10.62 -17.98
CA THR A 67 27.30 9.71 -16.81
C THR A 67 26.45 8.45 -16.95
N GLY A 68 25.50 8.43 -17.88
CA GLY A 68 24.51 7.37 -18.02
C GLY A 68 23.48 7.35 -16.89
N LYS A 69 23.46 8.40 -16.01
CA LYS A 69 22.59 8.44 -14.83
C LYS A 69 21.82 9.76 -14.78
N THR A 70 20.50 9.66 -14.56
CA THR A 70 19.61 10.83 -14.49
C THR A 70 19.41 11.34 -13.07
N ARG A 71 19.82 10.58 -12.05
CA ARG A 71 19.53 10.86 -10.65
C ARG A 71 18.02 11.00 -10.42
N THR A 72 17.23 10.15 -11.06
CA THR A 72 15.77 10.19 -10.98
C THR A 72 15.24 8.77 -10.75
N LEU A 73 14.37 8.60 -9.77
CA LEU A 73 13.64 7.37 -9.53
C LEU A 73 12.25 7.51 -10.14
N GLY A 74 11.76 6.43 -10.76
CA GLY A 74 10.39 6.35 -11.24
C GLY A 74 9.52 5.64 -10.21
N VAL A 75 8.29 6.11 -10.01
CA VAL A 75 7.31 5.45 -9.15
C VAL A 75 6.00 5.28 -9.90
N VAL A 76 5.49 4.06 -9.95
CA VAL A 76 4.15 3.75 -10.47
C VAL A 76 3.28 3.42 -9.27
N ALA A 77 2.44 4.36 -8.86
CA ALA A 77 1.48 4.19 -7.77
C ALA A 77 0.18 3.56 -8.30
N GLY A 78 -0.49 2.79 -7.47
CA GLY A 78 -1.78 2.20 -7.82
C GLY A 78 -2.85 3.27 -7.96
N ASP A 79 -3.08 4.05 -6.91
CA ASP A 79 -4.03 5.17 -6.92
C ASP A 79 -3.54 6.27 -5.97
N ILE A 80 -3.13 7.40 -6.54
CA ILE A 80 -2.62 8.54 -5.76
C ILE A 80 -3.70 9.20 -4.88
N GLN A 81 -4.98 8.92 -5.12
CA GLN A 81 -6.05 9.41 -4.24
C GLN A 81 -6.17 8.60 -2.95
N ASN A 82 -5.66 7.37 -2.97
CA ASN A 82 -5.67 6.52 -1.77
C ASN A 82 -4.58 6.98 -0.79
N PRO A 83 -4.93 7.36 0.47
CA PRO A 83 -3.95 7.82 1.47
C PRO A 83 -2.82 6.82 1.76
N PHE A 84 -3.02 5.54 1.49
CA PHE A 84 -1.95 4.53 1.59
C PHE A 84 -0.77 4.96 0.71
N TYR A 85 -1.03 5.19 -0.58
CA TYR A 85 0.04 5.55 -1.52
C TYR A 85 0.65 6.92 -1.21
N ALA A 86 -0.13 7.89 -0.73
CA ALA A 86 0.41 9.21 -0.36
C ALA A 86 1.49 9.08 0.72
N SER A 87 1.26 8.25 1.74
CA SER A 87 2.23 8.02 2.82
C SER A 87 3.46 7.25 2.33
N VAL A 88 3.26 6.24 1.48
CA VAL A 88 4.35 5.47 0.86
C VAL A 88 5.23 6.41 0.01
N LEU A 89 4.60 7.24 -0.83
CA LEU A 89 5.32 8.22 -1.66
C LEU A 89 6.13 9.20 -0.82
N ARG A 90 5.61 9.62 0.33
CA ARG A 90 6.36 10.47 1.26
C ARG A 90 7.62 9.76 1.75
N GLY A 91 7.51 8.48 2.12
CA GLY A 91 8.67 7.68 2.54
C GLY A 91 9.71 7.56 1.43
N ILE A 92 9.26 7.28 0.20
CA ILE A 92 10.14 7.20 -0.98
C ILE A 92 10.84 8.56 -1.18
N SER A 93 10.08 9.67 -1.11
CA SER A 93 10.60 11.01 -1.32
C SER A 93 11.69 11.38 -0.30
N ASN A 94 11.46 11.07 0.97
CA ASN A 94 12.44 11.36 2.03
C ASN A 94 13.79 10.71 1.72
N VAL A 95 13.77 9.44 1.33
CA VAL A 95 15.02 8.69 1.05
C VAL A 95 15.66 9.18 -0.26
N ALA A 96 14.85 9.42 -1.30
CA ALA A 96 15.35 9.92 -2.59
C ALA A 96 16.05 11.27 -2.40
N GLU A 97 15.39 12.22 -1.74
CA GLU A 97 15.94 13.56 -1.48
C GLU A 97 17.25 13.49 -0.70
N ALA A 98 17.29 12.69 0.37
CA ALA A 98 18.49 12.53 1.20
C ALA A 98 19.68 11.95 0.41
N ASN A 99 19.42 11.27 -0.71
CA ASN A 99 20.46 10.67 -1.57
C ASN A 99 20.67 11.46 -2.87
N GLY A 100 20.04 12.64 -3.03
CA GLY A 100 20.21 13.51 -4.20
C GLY A 100 19.50 12.99 -5.45
N PHE A 101 18.38 12.29 -5.28
CA PHE A 101 17.53 11.80 -6.38
C PHE A 101 16.22 12.60 -6.45
N GLY A 102 15.77 12.88 -7.67
CA GLY A 102 14.41 13.36 -7.92
C GLY A 102 13.44 12.21 -8.12
N LEU A 103 12.13 12.50 -8.10
CA LEU A 103 11.08 11.51 -8.36
C LEU A 103 10.26 11.90 -9.58
N LEU A 104 9.92 10.91 -10.41
CA LEU A 104 8.85 10.98 -11.39
C LEU A 104 7.78 10.00 -10.97
N ILE A 105 6.58 10.51 -10.71
CA ILE A 105 5.47 9.71 -10.20
C ILE A 105 4.41 9.61 -11.29
N THR A 106 3.93 8.39 -11.54
CA THR A 106 2.81 8.10 -12.43
C THR A 106 1.73 7.34 -11.67
N ASN A 107 0.53 7.34 -12.20
CA ASN A 107 -0.63 6.71 -11.59
C ASN A 107 -1.22 5.66 -12.52
N SER A 108 -1.41 4.42 -12.05
CA SER A 108 -1.98 3.34 -12.85
C SER A 108 -3.51 3.25 -12.74
N ASP A 109 -4.11 3.92 -11.76
CA ASP A 109 -5.55 3.77 -11.42
C ASP A 109 -5.94 2.30 -11.30
N GLU A 110 -5.04 1.51 -10.74
CA GLU A 110 -5.23 0.06 -10.53
C GLU A 110 -5.55 -0.70 -11.84
N THR A 111 -5.11 -0.17 -12.99
CA THR A 111 -5.35 -0.83 -14.29
C THR A 111 -4.03 -1.17 -14.99
N GLN A 112 -3.98 -2.40 -15.51
CA GLN A 112 -2.79 -2.91 -16.19
C GLN A 112 -2.39 -2.04 -17.39
N LEU A 113 -3.37 -1.57 -18.17
CA LEU A 113 -3.09 -0.75 -19.35
C LEU A 113 -2.33 0.52 -18.97
N LYS A 114 -2.78 1.22 -17.92
CA LYS A 114 -2.10 2.45 -17.46
C LYS A 114 -0.75 2.14 -16.80
N GLU A 115 -0.63 1.00 -16.12
CA GLU A 115 0.64 0.58 -15.53
C GLU A 115 1.69 0.35 -16.63
N VAL A 116 1.33 -0.38 -17.69
CA VAL A 116 2.22 -0.62 -18.84
C VAL A 116 2.69 0.71 -19.43
N HIS A 117 1.74 1.61 -19.71
CA HIS A 117 2.05 2.93 -20.27
C HIS A 117 2.97 3.73 -19.31
N SER A 118 2.69 3.70 -18.02
CA SER A 118 3.50 4.38 -16.99
C SER A 118 4.94 3.88 -16.96
N VAL A 119 5.09 2.56 -16.98
CA VAL A 119 6.40 1.91 -17.00
C VAL A 119 7.19 2.30 -18.26
N GLU A 120 6.53 2.26 -19.44
CA GLU A 120 7.15 2.65 -20.70
C GLU A 120 7.57 4.13 -20.69
N LEU A 121 6.70 5.01 -20.20
CA LEU A 121 6.99 6.43 -20.07
C LEU A 121 8.21 6.68 -19.19
N LEU A 122 8.26 6.04 -18.01
CA LEU A 122 9.38 6.22 -17.08
C LEU A 122 10.69 5.65 -17.66
N ALA A 123 10.62 4.51 -18.38
CA ALA A 123 11.77 3.95 -19.08
C ALA A 123 12.27 4.92 -20.18
N GLN A 124 11.37 5.53 -20.96
CA GLN A 124 11.73 6.56 -21.95
C GLN A 124 12.37 7.80 -21.31
N LYS A 125 11.95 8.14 -20.08
CA LYS A 125 12.57 9.24 -19.31
C LYS A 125 13.91 8.84 -18.70
N GLN A 126 14.35 7.58 -18.90
CA GLN A 126 15.62 7.07 -18.45
C GLN A 126 15.80 7.19 -16.92
N VAL A 127 14.74 6.89 -16.15
CA VAL A 127 14.88 6.84 -14.69
C VAL A 127 15.94 5.77 -14.32
N ASP A 128 16.67 6.01 -13.23
CA ASP A 128 17.76 5.12 -12.82
C ASP A 128 17.23 3.80 -12.21
N GLY A 129 15.95 3.77 -11.81
CA GLY A 129 15.27 2.59 -11.28
C GLY A 129 13.82 2.88 -11.00
N LEU A 130 13.02 1.82 -10.80
CA LEU A 130 11.57 1.93 -10.63
C LEU A 130 11.10 1.28 -9.33
N ILE A 131 10.09 1.91 -8.71
CA ILE A 131 9.28 1.32 -7.65
C ILE A 131 7.86 1.20 -8.22
N VAL A 132 7.29 0.00 -8.18
CA VAL A 132 5.99 -0.25 -8.81
C VAL A 132 5.06 -0.97 -7.84
N THR A 133 3.80 -0.50 -7.76
CA THR A 133 2.70 -1.28 -7.19
C THR A 133 2.01 -1.99 -8.34
N PRO A 134 2.16 -3.31 -8.49
CA PRO A 134 1.56 -4.00 -9.62
C PRO A 134 0.04 -4.00 -9.56
N SER A 135 -0.60 -3.66 -10.67
CA SER A 135 -2.06 -3.70 -10.80
C SER A 135 -2.58 -5.13 -11.03
N ASP A 136 -1.72 -6.02 -11.53
CA ASP A 136 -2.06 -7.43 -11.78
C ASP A 136 -0.90 -8.30 -11.31
N THR A 137 -1.18 -9.25 -10.43
CA THR A 137 -0.16 -10.12 -9.83
C THR A 137 0.30 -11.25 -10.78
N ARG A 138 -0.37 -11.42 -11.90
CA ARG A 138 -0.10 -12.50 -12.87
C ARG A 138 0.32 -11.98 -14.25
N LYS A 139 -0.31 -10.92 -14.74
CA LYS A 139 -0.07 -10.40 -16.10
C LYS A 139 0.89 -9.21 -16.06
N ALA A 140 2.18 -9.47 -15.87
CA ALA A 140 3.17 -8.42 -15.67
C ALA A 140 4.37 -8.54 -16.63
N ARG A 141 4.12 -8.91 -17.89
CA ARG A 141 5.17 -9.07 -18.90
C ARG A 141 6.07 -7.83 -19.02
N HIS A 142 5.48 -6.65 -18.91
CA HIS A 142 6.22 -5.38 -18.98
C HIS A 142 7.25 -5.26 -17.85
N LEU A 143 6.94 -5.76 -16.64
CA LEU A 143 7.89 -5.75 -15.52
C LEU A 143 9.00 -6.80 -15.72
N HIS A 144 8.66 -7.95 -16.29
CA HIS A 144 9.66 -8.96 -16.65
C HIS A 144 10.64 -8.38 -17.69
N ASN A 145 10.13 -7.63 -18.66
CA ASN A 145 10.96 -6.98 -19.69
C ASN A 145 11.95 -5.99 -19.07
N LEU A 146 11.51 -5.18 -18.10
CA LEU A 146 12.41 -4.24 -17.38
C LEU A 146 13.58 -4.98 -16.73
N ARG A 147 13.30 -6.09 -16.07
CA ARG A 147 14.33 -6.89 -15.42
C ARG A 147 15.33 -7.44 -16.46
N THR A 148 14.82 -7.89 -17.60
CA THR A 148 15.64 -8.43 -18.69
C THR A 148 16.62 -7.39 -19.23
N VAL A 149 16.23 -6.13 -19.32
CA VAL A 149 17.11 -5.05 -19.80
C VAL A 149 17.92 -4.41 -18.66
N GLY A 150 17.86 -4.99 -17.46
CA GLY A 150 18.72 -4.60 -16.34
C GLY A 150 18.31 -3.33 -15.60
N VAL A 151 17.05 -2.88 -15.72
CA VAL A 151 16.56 -1.72 -14.97
C VAL A 151 16.25 -2.16 -13.53
N PRO A 152 16.86 -1.53 -12.52
CA PRO A 152 16.56 -1.84 -11.12
C PRO A 152 15.07 -1.64 -10.80
N LEU A 153 14.47 -2.63 -10.13
CA LEU A 153 13.03 -2.67 -9.87
C LEU A 153 12.76 -3.19 -8.46
N VAL A 154 11.89 -2.49 -7.73
CA VAL A 154 11.38 -2.91 -6.43
C VAL A 154 9.85 -2.86 -6.49
N LEU A 155 9.19 -3.90 -5.96
CA LEU A 155 7.73 -3.91 -5.86
C LEU A 155 7.28 -3.46 -4.47
N ILE A 156 6.13 -2.79 -4.41
CA ILE A 156 5.48 -2.43 -3.15
C ILE A 156 4.11 -3.10 -3.10
N ASP A 157 3.77 -3.59 -1.91
CA ASP A 157 2.47 -4.14 -1.55
C ASP A 157 2.22 -5.52 -2.17
N ARG A 158 2.31 -5.63 -3.49
CA ARG A 158 1.94 -6.85 -4.23
C ARG A 158 3.16 -7.53 -4.84
N ALA A 159 3.13 -8.85 -4.92
CA ALA A 159 4.09 -9.64 -5.66
C ALA A 159 3.57 -9.88 -7.09
N VAL A 160 4.48 -10.28 -7.96
CA VAL A 160 4.15 -10.70 -9.33
C VAL A 160 4.64 -12.14 -9.51
N ALA A 161 3.75 -13.01 -9.98
CA ALA A 161 4.07 -14.41 -10.19
C ALA A 161 5.27 -14.57 -11.14
N GLY A 162 6.26 -15.32 -10.71
CA GLY A 162 7.47 -15.60 -11.51
C GLY A 162 8.47 -14.45 -11.61
N LEU A 163 8.19 -13.28 -11.00
CA LEU A 163 9.11 -12.14 -11.05
C LEU A 163 9.91 -12.04 -9.74
N MET A 164 11.19 -12.42 -9.83
CA MET A 164 12.09 -12.43 -8.67
C MET A 164 12.83 -11.09 -8.58
N VAL A 165 12.23 -10.14 -7.86
CA VAL A 165 12.80 -8.81 -7.57
C VAL A 165 12.54 -8.45 -6.11
N ASP A 166 13.21 -7.43 -5.62
CA ASP A 166 13.00 -6.95 -4.25
C ASP A 166 11.56 -6.47 -4.06
N ARG A 167 11.01 -6.72 -2.87
CA ARG A 167 9.62 -6.36 -2.54
C ARG A 167 9.49 -5.93 -1.09
N VAL A 168 8.64 -4.93 -0.85
CA VAL A 168 8.22 -4.51 0.50
C VAL A 168 6.70 -4.60 0.58
N ALA A 169 6.18 -5.25 1.60
CA ALA A 169 4.73 -5.40 1.80
C ALA A 169 4.39 -5.48 3.29
N THR A 170 3.12 -5.31 3.62
CA THR A 170 2.60 -5.61 4.95
C THR A 170 2.36 -7.12 5.09
N ASP A 171 2.58 -7.65 6.29
CA ASP A 171 2.14 -9.02 6.61
C ASP A 171 0.61 -9.00 6.80
N ASN A 172 -0.10 -9.01 5.68
CA ASN A 172 -1.56 -8.87 5.63
C ASN A 172 -2.28 -10.01 6.35
N ILE A 173 -1.75 -11.23 6.26
CA ILE A 173 -2.39 -12.41 6.84
C ILE A 173 -2.32 -12.32 8.37
N ALA A 174 -1.13 -12.11 8.91
CA ALA A 174 -0.95 -12.01 10.36
C ALA A 174 -1.71 -10.80 10.94
N ALA A 175 -1.72 -9.68 10.23
CA ALA A 175 -2.40 -8.46 10.66
C ALA A 175 -3.92 -8.67 10.74
N ALA A 176 -4.52 -9.27 9.69
CA ALA A 176 -5.96 -9.55 9.68
C ALA A 176 -6.34 -10.61 10.70
N GLU A 177 -5.54 -11.68 10.81
CA GLU A 177 -5.75 -12.71 11.83
C GLU A 177 -5.77 -12.08 13.23
N HIS A 178 -4.79 -11.24 13.55
CA HIS A 178 -4.72 -10.57 14.85
C HIS A 178 -5.95 -9.70 15.11
N ALA A 179 -6.36 -8.88 14.13
CA ALA A 179 -7.54 -8.01 14.26
C ALA A 179 -8.83 -8.79 14.51
N VAL A 180 -9.05 -9.86 13.75
CA VAL A 180 -10.26 -10.68 13.89
C VAL A 180 -10.26 -11.43 15.24
N ARG A 181 -9.10 -11.92 15.67
CA ARG A 181 -8.98 -12.56 16.99
C ARG A 181 -9.31 -11.59 18.13
N GLN A 182 -9.00 -10.28 17.98
CA GLN A 182 -9.40 -9.27 18.97
C GLN A 182 -10.92 -9.15 19.06
N LEU A 183 -11.63 -9.21 17.92
CA LEU A 183 -13.10 -9.24 17.93
C LEU A 183 -13.62 -10.50 18.64
N ILE A 184 -13.02 -11.65 18.35
CA ILE A 184 -13.40 -12.93 19.00
C ILE A 184 -13.12 -12.86 20.51
N ALA A 185 -11.99 -12.31 20.93
CA ALA A 185 -11.64 -12.13 22.34
C ALA A 185 -12.59 -11.16 23.06
N ALA A 186 -13.18 -10.20 22.33
CA ALA A 186 -14.20 -9.30 22.86
C ALA A 186 -15.59 -9.98 22.97
N GLY A 187 -15.71 -11.24 22.57
CA GLY A 187 -16.94 -12.02 22.70
C GLY A 187 -17.74 -12.17 21.41
N HIS A 188 -17.33 -11.55 20.33
CA HIS A 188 -18.04 -11.65 19.04
C HIS A 188 -17.84 -13.05 18.44
N ARG A 189 -18.92 -13.60 17.89
CA ARG A 189 -18.90 -14.93 17.23
C ARG A 189 -19.40 -14.85 15.79
N ARG A 190 -20.29 -13.90 15.51
CA ARG A 190 -20.76 -13.61 14.15
C ARG A 190 -20.07 -12.32 13.71
N ILE A 191 -18.98 -12.47 12.98
CA ILE A 191 -18.12 -11.36 12.52
C ILE A 191 -18.20 -11.33 11.00
N ALA A 192 -18.66 -10.23 10.43
CA ALA A 192 -18.68 -10.06 8.98
C ALA A 192 -17.35 -9.47 8.50
N ILE A 193 -17.05 -9.71 7.23
CA ILE A 193 -15.90 -9.08 6.55
C ILE A 193 -16.39 -8.44 5.25
N VAL A 194 -15.95 -7.20 5.00
CA VAL A 194 -16.18 -6.49 3.73
C VAL A 194 -14.84 -6.37 3.00
N ALA A 195 -14.78 -6.92 1.79
CA ALA A 195 -13.56 -6.98 1.00
C ALA A 195 -13.88 -6.79 -0.48
N GLU A 196 -12.95 -6.25 -1.23
CA GLU A 196 -13.13 -6.06 -2.67
C GLU A 196 -13.22 -7.40 -3.40
N LEU A 197 -12.30 -8.33 -3.14
CA LEU A 197 -12.20 -9.69 -3.67
C LEU A 197 -12.46 -9.78 -5.19
N VAL A 198 -11.78 -8.94 -5.95
CA VAL A 198 -11.81 -9.03 -7.41
C VAL A 198 -11.18 -10.37 -7.80
N ASP A 199 -11.87 -11.14 -8.66
CA ASP A 199 -11.36 -12.45 -9.07
C ASP A 199 -10.22 -12.29 -10.08
N GLU A 200 -9.04 -12.52 -9.61
CA GLU A 200 -7.83 -12.49 -10.43
C GLU A 200 -7.18 -13.88 -10.53
N GLY A 201 -8.01 -14.87 -10.79
CA GLY A 201 -7.55 -16.24 -10.98
C GLY A 201 -7.44 -17.06 -9.69
N SER A 202 -8.07 -16.60 -8.62
CA SER A 202 -8.22 -17.41 -7.39
C SER A 202 -9.22 -18.56 -7.58
N GLY A 203 -9.98 -18.54 -8.69
CA GLY A 203 -11.07 -19.48 -8.94
C GLY A 203 -12.37 -19.05 -8.27
N GLY A 204 -12.44 -17.81 -7.83
CA GLY A 204 -13.60 -17.25 -7.14
C GLY A 204 -13.63 -17.58 -5.66
N LEU A 205 -14.57 -16.94 -4.97
CA LEU A 205 -14.67 -17.03 -3.51
C LEU A 205 -14.93 -18.48 -3.04
N ASP A 206 -15.82 -19.21 -3.70
CA ASP A 206 -16.16 -20.58 -3.29
C ASP A 206 -14.94 -21.49 -3.33
N THR A 207 -14.16 -21.44 -4.42
CA THR A 207 -12.95 -22.26 -4.58
C THR A 207 -11.91 -21.87 -3.51
N PHE A 208 -11.74 -20.58 -3.28
CA PHE A 208 -10.81 -20.09 -2.26
C PHE A 208 -11.20 -20.57 -0.86
N LEU A 209 -12.49 -20.47 -0.51
CA LEU A 209 -12.99 -20.90 0.80
C LEU A 209 -12.81 -22.39 1.01
N ALA A 210 -13.16 -23.21 -0.02
CA ALA A 210 -13.00 -24.66 0.07
C ALA A 210 -11.55 -25.04 0.40
N ARG A 211 -10.57 -24.42 -0.26
CA ARG A 211 -9.14 -24.66 -0.01
C ARG A 211 -8.70 -24.14 1.36
N ALA A 212 -9.08 -22.91 1.70
CA ALA A 212 -8.66 -22.25 2.94
C ALA A 212 -9.20 -22.97 4.18
N VAL A 213 -10.46 -23.44 4.12
CA VAL A 213 -11.10 -24.17 5.24
C VAL A 213 -10.52 -25.60 5.37
N ALA A 214 -10.22 -26.25 4.24
CA ALA A 214 -9.59 -27.57 4.25
C ALA A 214 -8.16 -27.54 4.83
N GLY A 215 -7.57 -26.36 4.95
CA GLY A 215 -6.19 -26.22 5.43
C GLY A 215 -5.15 -26.58 4.37
N ASP A 216 -5.57 -26.61 3.11
CA ASP A 216 -4.64 -26.83 2.01
C ASP A 216 -3.54 -25.74 2.04
N PRO A 217 -2.30 -26.10 1.75
CA PRO A 217 -1.24 -25.11 1.75
C PRO A 217 -1.43 -24.12 0.60
N ILE A 218 -2.20 -23.08 0.87
CA ILE A 218 -2.26 -21.89 0.02
C ILE A 218 -0.90 -21.15 0.11
N GLU A 219 -0.02 -21.64 0.96
CA GLU A 219 1.25 -20.98 1.36
C GLU A 219 2.19 -20.66 0.21
N THR A 220 2.25 -21.51 -0.82
CA THR A 220 3.12 -21.27 -1.98
C THR A 220 2.58 -20.16 -2.89
N ASP A 221 1.28 -19.92 -2.87
CA ASP A 221 0.63 -18.94 -3.74
C ASP A 221 0.18 -17.67 -3.00
N THR A 222 0.35 -17.63 -1.66
CA THR A 222 -0.15 -16.49 -0.86
C THR A 222 0.48 -15.16 -1.23
N LEU A 223 1.69 -15.19 -1.73
CA LEU A 223 2.33 -13.97 -2.20
C LEU A 223 1.70 -13.35 -3.44
N UNK A 224 1.03 -13.98 -4.12
CA UNK A 224 0.48 -13.63 -5.15
C UNK A 224 -0.79 -13.25 -5.08
N LEU A 225 -1.31 -13.50 -4.04
CA LEU A 225 -2.66 -13.03 -3.75
C LEU A 225 -2.68 -11.51 -3.58
N TYR A 226 -3.77 -10.91 -3.99
CA TYR A 226 -4.04 -9.51 -3.64
C TYR A 226 -4.16 -9.34 -2.13
N PRO A 227 -3.85 -8.15 -1.60
CA PRO A 227 -3.98 -7.89 -0.16
C PRO A 227 -5.35 -8.26 0.44
N SER A 228 -6.46 -8.00 -0.28
CA SER A 228 -7.80 -8.35 0.19
C SER A 228 -7.98 -9.86 0.39
N TRP A 229 -7.43 -10.69 -0.52
CA TRP A 229 -7.46 -12.15 -0.38
C TRP A 229 -6.57 -12.63 0.77
N GLN A 230 -5.42 -11.98 0.97
CA GLN A 230 -4.54 -12.29 2.11
C GLN A 230 -5.25 -11.96 3.44
N ARG A 231 -5.96 -10.81 3.48
CA ARG A 231 -6.71 -10.39 4.67
C ARG A 231 -7.90 -11.31 4.93
N LEU A 232 -8.57 -11.79 3.87
CA LEU A 232 -9.61 -12.84 4.01
C LEU A 232 -9.01 -14.13 4.56
N LEU A 233 -7.83 -14.52 4.10
CA LEU A 233 -7.15 -15.71 4.65
C LEU A 233 -6.84 -15.53 6.13
N GLY A 234 -6.42 -14.35 6.55
CA GLY A 234 -6.21 -14.02 7.98
C GLY A 234 -7.49 -14.15 8.78
N TYR A 235 -8.61 -13.65 8.24
CA TYR A 235 -9.94 -13.78 8.84
C TYR A 235 -10.32 -15.27 9.03
N ILE A 236 -10.11 -16.09 8.00
CA ILE A 236 -10.41 -17.55 8.05
C ILE A 236 -9.51 -18.23 9.10
N ARG A 237 -8.21 -17.88 9.13
CA ARG A 237 -7.26 -18.45 10.11
C ARG A 237 -7.67 -18.11 11.55
N ALA A 238 -8.11 -16.87 11.79
CA ALA A 238 -8.58 -16.45 13.11
C ALA A 238 -9.76 -17.32 13.57
N HIS A 239 -10.75 -17.54 12.70
CA HIS A 239 -11.90 -18.40 13.01
C HIS A 239 -11.45 -19.83 13.33
N ARG A 240 -10.56 -20.39 12.51
CA ARG A 240 -10.06 -21.75 12.67
C ARG A 240 -9.30 -21.91 13.99
N ILE A 241 -8.41 -20.97 14.33
CA ILE A 241 -7.61 -21.01 15.57
C ILE A 241 -8.54 -20.98 16.80
N GLU A 242 -9.60 -20.19 16.74
CA GLU A 242 -10.53 -20.02 17.85
C GLU A 242 -11.70 -21.03 17.82
N GLY A 243 -11.66 -22.00 16.90
CA GLY A 243 -12.65 -23.07 16.79
C GLY A 243 -14.03 -22.62 16.35
N LEU A 244 -14.10 -21.50 15.60
CA LEU A 244 -15.36 -20.95 15.09
C LEU A 244 -15.58 -21.32 13.64
N PRO A 245 -16.82 -21.60 13.23
CA PRO A 245 -17.09 -21.86 11.82
C PRO A 245 -16.97 -20.58 11.00
N VAL A 246 -16.54 -20.72 9.75
CA VAL A 246 -16.56 -19.64 8.78
C VAL A 246 -17.90 -19.66 8.05
N ASP A 247 -18.73 -18.63 8.26
CA ASP A 247 -20.03 -18.49 7.61
C ASP A 247 -19.82 -17.63 6.33
N GLN A 248 -20.00 -18.28 5.18
CA GLN A 248 -19.84 -17.60 3.88
C GLN A 248 -20.78 -16.42 3.72
N CYS A 249 -21.97 -16.47 4.33
CA CYS A 249 -22.94 -15.36 4.27
C CYS A 249 -22.42 -14.07 4.94
N LEU A 250 -21.40 -14.19 5.79
CA LEU A 250 -20.78 -13.05 6.44
C LEU A 250 -19.56 -12.47 5.66
N ILE A 251 -19.25 -13.05 4.50
CA ILE A 251 -18.16 -12.58 3.63
C ILE A 251 -18.77 -11.75 2.52
N LEU A 252 -18.68 -10.44 2.63
CA LEU A 252 -19.23 -9.50 1.66
C LEU A 252 -18.19 -9.15 0.61
N GLN A 253 -18.42 -9.62 -0.60
CA GLN A 253 -17.59 -9.31 -1.77
C GLN A 253 -18.14 -8.03 -2.43
N ALA A 254 -17.38 -6.93 -2.38
CA ALA A 254 -17.75 -5.69 -3.07
C ALA A 254 -17.55 -5.80 -4.59
N GLY A 255 -16.64 -6.66 -5.04
CA GLY A 255 -16.39 -6.91 -6.46
C GLY A 255 -15.62 -5.82 -7.19
N SER A 256 -15.32 -4.73 -6.51
CA SER A 256 -14.52 -3.65 -7.07
C SER A 256 -13.93 -2.79 -5.94
N TYR A 257 -12.84 -2.11 -6.24
CA TYR A 257 -12.17 -1.20 -5.31
C TYR A 257 -12.93 0.14 -5.29
N SER A 258 -14.11 0.14 -4.64
CA SER A 258 -15.04 1.27 -4.64
C SER A 258 -15.80 1.36 -3.32
N ALA A 259 -15.81 2.55 -2.71
CA ALA A 259 -16.59 2.80 -1.49
C ALA A 259 -18.10 2.63 -1.75
N LEU A 260 -18.59 2.99 -2.94
CA LEU A 260 -20.00 2.79 -3.30
C LEU A 260 -20.34 1.31 -3.41
N ALA A 261 -19.43 0.48 -3.93
CA ALA A 261 -19.65 -0.96 -4.00
C ALA A 261 -19.70 -1.57 -2.58
N ALA A 262 -18.79 -1.17 -1.71
CA ALA A 262 -18.80 -1.62 -0.31
C ALA A 262 -20.07 -1.15 0.41
N GLN A 263 -20.49 0.11 0.20
CA GLN A 263 -21.73 0.65 0.77
C GLN A 263 -22.97 -0.17 0.36
N ALA A 264 -23.02 -0.62 -0.90
CA ALA A 264 -24.17 -1.35 -1.45
C ALA A 264 -24.32 -2.75 -0.86
N VAL A 265 -23.23 -3.40 -0.42
CA VAL A 265 -23.32 -4.79 0.08
C VAL A 265 -23.59 -4.88 1.59
N VAL A 266 -23.20 -3.87 2.38
CA VAL A 266 -23.32 -3.92 3.85
C VAL A 266 -24.78 -4.06 4.35
N PRO A 267 -25.80 -3.36 3.78
CA PRO A 267 -27.16 -3.49 4.28
C PRO A 267 -27.73 -4.90 4.28
N ARG A 268 -27.23 -5.76 3.37
CA ARG A 268 -27.69 -7.17 3.30
C ARG A 268 -27.46 -7.94 4.60
N LEU A 269 -26.39 -7.59 5.33
CA LEU A 269 -26.07 -8.24 6.61
C LEU A 269 -27.05 -7.85 7.71
N MET A 270 -27.47 -6.59 7.70
CA MET A 270 -28.22 -6.03 8.82
C MET A 270 -29.72 -6.34 8.78
N ILE A 271 -30.21 -6.82 7.62
CA ILE A 271 -31.59 -7.26 7.46
C ILE A 271 -31.74 -8.78 7.66
N ALA A 272 -30.65 -9.49 7.88
CA ALA A 272 -30.69 -10.94 8.13
C ALA A 272 -31.39 -11.21 9.48
N SER A 273 -32.00 -12.38 9.62
CA SER A 273 -32.64 -12.79 10.86
C SER A 273 -31.68 -12.92 12.05
N ASP A 274 -30.40 -13.14 11.74
CA ASP A 274 -29.34 -13.24 12.74
C ASP A 274 -28.14 -12.40 12.24
N PRO A 275 -28.19 -11.07 12.43
CA PRO A 275 -27.14 -10.19 11.90
C PRO A 275 -25.81 -10.37 12.63
N PRO A 276 -24.69 -9.95 12.00
CA PRO A 276 -23.39 -9.98 12.67
C PRO A 276 -23.34 -8.95 13.81
N THR A 277 -22.53 -9.22 14.83
CA THR A 277 -22.29 -8.30 15.94
C THR A 277 -21.00 -7.50 15.75
N ALA A 278 -20.20 -7.87 14.76
CA ALA A 278 -18.97 -7.14 14.45
C ALA A 278 -18.68 -7.19 12.94
N LEU A 279 -17.94 -6.20 12.48
CA LEU A 279 -17.54 -6.03 11.09
C LEU A 279 -16.03 -5.78 11.02
N PHE A 280 -15.37 -6.48 10.11
CA PHE A 280 -13.98 -6.23 9.74
C PHE A 280 -13.94 -5.73 8.29
N THR A 281 -13.27 -4.61 8.01
CA THR A 281 -13.12 -4.10 6.65
C THR A 281 -11.66 -4.23 6.21
N THR A 282 -11.46 -4.61 4.95
CA THR A 282 -10.12 -5.01 4.48
C THR A 282 -9.22 -3.86 4.05
N ASP A 283 -9.74 -2.65 3.89
CA ASP A 283 -8.92 -1.48 3.54
C ASP A 283 -9.72 -0.19 3.77
N GLY A 284 -9.06 0.95 3.56
CA GLY A 284 -9.67 2.27 3.79
C GLY A 284 -10.89 2.56 2.92
N THR A 285 -10.90 2.07 1.68
CA THR A 285 -12.03 2.26 0.74
C THR A 285 -13.24 1.42 1.17
N MET A 286 -13.01 0.17 1.55
CA MET A 286 -14.05 -0.70 2.10
C MET A 286 -14.59 -0.12 3.42
N SER A 287 -13.68 0.45 4.24
CA SER A 287 -14.06 1.10 5.50
C SER A 287 -14.97 2.30 5.26
N GLU A 288 -14.63 3.15 4.29
CA GLU A 288 -15.45 4.31 3.95
C GLU A 288 -16.86 3.88 3.51
N GLY A 289 -16.95 2.89 2.62
CA GLY A 289 -18.24 2.37 2.14
C GLY A 289 -19.06 1.78 3.28
N ALA A 290 -18.43 0.97 4.14
CA ALA A 290 -19.12 0.39 5.31
C ALA A 290 -19.64 1.48 6.23
N MET A 291 -18.84 2.51 6.55
CA MET A 291 -19.27 3.60 7.43
C MET A 291 -20.42 4.41 6.84
N ARG A 292 -20.42 4.63 5.51
CA ARG A 292 -21.54 5.28 4.82
C ARG A 292 -22.83 4.46 5.00
N ALA A 293 -22.75 3.14 4.78
CA ALA A 293 -23.90 2.23 4.94
C ALA A 293 -24.43 2.23 6.39
N LEU A 294 -23.54 2.13 7.38
CA LEU A 294 -23.93 2.13 8.79
C LEU A 294 -24.60 3.44 9.18
N THR A 295 -24.10 4.57 8.64
CA THR A 295 -24.70 5.90 8.87
C THR A 295 -26.12 5.98 8.30
N GLU A 296 -26.32 5.49 7.06
CA GLU A 296 -27.64 5.48 6.41
C GLU A 296 -28.63 4.58 7.17
N LEU A 297 -28.15 3.46 7.69
CA LEU A 297 -28.95 2.53 8.50
C LEU A 297 -29.18 3.04 9.93
N LYS A 298 -28.53 4.15 10.31
CA LYS A 298 -28.61 4.75 11.65
C LYS A 298 -28.12 3.80 12.74
N LEU A 299 -27.12 2.97 12.43
CA LEU A 299 -26.54 2.02 13.39
C LEU A 299 -25.44 2.71 14.19
N SER A 300 -25.46 2.50 15.49
CA SER A 300 -24.49 3.07 16.43
C SER A 300 -23.30 2.13 16.64
N ILE A 301 -22.10 2.69 16.58
CA ILE A 301 -20.87 1.98 16.88
C ILE A 301 -20.44 2.36 18.30
N PRO A 302 -20.10 1.43 19.19
CA PRO A 302 -20.11 -0.03 18.98
C PRO A 302 -21.41 -0.71 19.46
N GLN A 303 -22.46 0.05 19.81
CA GLN A 303 -23.65 -0.47 20.49
C GLN A 303 -24.43 -1.47 19.64
N ASP A 304 -24.64 -1.14 18.36
CA ASP A 304 -25.37 -2.02 17.43
C ASP A 304 -24.40 -2.93 16.66
N LEU A 305 -23.18 -2.45 16.38
CA LEU A 305 -22.18 -3.19 15.62
C LEU A 305 -20.79 -2.72 15.99
N SER A 306 -19.93 -3.63 16.41
CA SER A 306 -18.49 -3.35 16.59
C SER A 306 -17.80 -3.31 15.23
N ILE A 307 -16.72 -2.52 15.10
CA ILE A 307 -15.98 -2.46 13.84
C ILE A 307 -14.47 -2.36 14.09
N ILE A 308 -13.69 -3.11 13.29
CA ILE A 308 -12.26 -2.90 13.12
C ILE A 308 -12.00 -2.65 11.63
N CYS A 309 -11.27 -1.58 11.33
CA CYS A 309 -10.95 -1.20 9.96
C CYS A 309 -9.48 -1.43 9.66
N PHE A 310 -9.18 -1.97 8.46
CA PHE A 310 -7.80 -2.01 7.96
C PHE A 310 -7.49 -0.62 7.37
N ASP A 311 -6.26 -0.19 7.55
CA ASP A 311 -5.74 1.17 7.38
C ASP A 311 -6.21 2.12 8.50
N ASP A 312 -5.28 2.96 8.94
CA ASP A 312 -5.56 4.00 9.92
C ASP A 312 -5.61 5.35 9.20
N LEU A 313 -6.82 5.73 8.78
CA LEU A 313 -7.07 7.00 8.11
C LEU A 313 -7.38 8.09 9.15
N ASP A 314 -7.01 9.33 8.86
CA ASP A 314 -7.14 10.43 9.81
C ASP A 314 -8.52 10.52 10.46
N TRP A 315 -9.60 10.40 9.64
CA TRP A 315 -10.97 10.53 10.12
C TRP A 315 -11.34 9.46 11.16
N MET A 316 -10.68 8.31 11.13
CA MET A 316 -10.96 7.19 12.07
C MET A 316 -10.58 7.57 13.51
N SER A 317 -9.59 8.44 13.67
CA SER A 317 -9.13 8.88 14.99
C SER A 317 -10.08 9.87 15.65
N PHE A 318 -10.74 10.74 14.86
CA PHE A 318 -11.65 11.75 15.40
C PHE A 318 -13.14 11.41 15.25
N HIS A 319 -13.47 10.27 14.64
CA HIS A 319 -14.84 9.73 14.70
C HIS A 319 -15.25 9.53 16.17
N ARG A 320 -16.55 9.52 16.47
CA ARG A 320 -17.05 9.27 17.82
C ARG A 320 -17.98 8.06 17.82
N PRO A 321 -17.54 6.98 18.47
CA PRO A 321 -16.23 6.74 19.10
C PRO A 321 -15.11 6.60 18.07
N GLY A 322 -13.85 6.78 18.49
CA GLY A 322 -12.72 6.54 17.59
C GLY A 322 -12.71 5.08 17.09
N ILE A 323 -12.36 4.88 15.85
CA ILE A 323 -12.39 3.55 15.20
C ILE A 323 -11.08 2.80 15.47
N THR A 324 -11.19 1.57 15.95
CA THR A 324 -10.07 0.62 16.10
C THR A 324 -9.58 0.22 14.72
N THR A 325 -8.27 0.29 14.49
CA THR A 325 -7.71 0.12 13.15
C THR A 325 -6.48 -0.75 13.13
N VAL A 326 -6.20 -1.35 11.97
CA VAL A 326 -4.95 -2.03 11.66
C VAL A 326 -4.10 -1.04 10.85
N ALA A 327 -3.10 -0.45 11.49
CA ALA A 327 -2.26 0.59 10.87
C ALA A 327 -1.06 -0.03 10.16
N GLN A 328 -1.02 0.11 8.85
CA GLN A 328 0.14 -0.31 8.05
C GLN A 328 1.30 0.69 8.25
N PRO A 329 2.56 0.23 8.28
CA PRO A 329 3.72 1.13 8.41
C PRO A 329 4.07 1.79 7.07
N ARG A 330 3.11 2.52 6.49
CA ARG A 330 3.15 3.05 5.11
C ARG A 330 4.39 3.88 4.79
N LEU A 331 4.75 4.77 5.71
CA LEU A 331 5.94 5.61 5.55
C LEU A 331 7.22 4.75 5.50
N ALA A 332 7.35 3.82 6.46
CA ALA A 332 8.50 2.92 6.54
C ALA A 332 8.59 1.98 5.33
N MET A 333 7.44 1.55 4.79
CA MET A 333 7.40 0.75 3.56
C MET A 333 8.02 1.51 2.39
N GLY A 334 7.64 2.78 2.23
CA GLY A 334 8.21 3.64 1.18
C GLY A 334 9.70 3.86 1.36
N GLU A 335 10.13 4.12 2.59
CA GLU A 335 11.55 4.29 2.89
C GLU A 335 12.36 3.04 2.59
N ALA A 336 11.85 1.87 2.99
CA ALA A 336 12.52 0.59 2.75
C ALA A 336 12.65 0.30 1.25
N ALA A 337 11.56 0.50 0.49
CA ALA A 337 11.57 0.28 -0.96
C ALA A 337 12.60 1.19 -1.66
N ALA A 338 12.64 2.46 -1.26
CA ALA A 338 13.61 3.40 -1.84
C ALA A 338 15.06 3.02 -1.50
N ARG A 339 15.32 2.61 -0.24
CA ARG A 339 16.67 2.15 0.16
C ARG A 339 17.10 0.93 -0.67
N MET A 340 16.22 -0.07 -0.79
CA MET A 340 16.50 -1.28 -1.59
C MET A 340 16.75 -0.93 -3.05
N LEU A 341 15.95 -0.01 -3.62
CA LEU A 341 16.17 0.43 -5.01
C LEU A 341 17.53 1.12 -5.16
N LEU A 342 17.91 1.99 -4.23
CA LEU A 342 19.19 2.69 -4.28
C LEU A 342 20.38 1.72 -4.16
N GLU A 343 20.25 0.66 -3.36
CA GLU A 343 21.25 -0.41 -3.27
C GLU A 343 21.46 -1.05 -4.64
N ARG A 344 20.37 -1.40 -5.32
CA ARG A 344 20.41 -1.97 -6.68
C ARG A 344 21.06 -1.00 -7.69
N ILE A 345 20.72 0.28 -7.63
CA ILE A 345 21.27 1.32 -8.52
C ILE A 345 22.81 1.47 -8.32
N ARG A 346 23.28 1.25 -7.09
CA ARG A 346 24.71 1.27 -6.76
C ARG A 346 25.43 0.03 -7.26
N GLY A 347 24.72 -0.99 -7.71
CA GLY A 347 25.28 -2.24 -8.20
C GLY A 347 25.45 -3.31 -7.12
N GLU A 348 24.77 -3.16 -5.98
CA GLU A 348 24.84 -4.18 -4.93
C GLU A 348 24.13 -5.44 -5.42
N ASP A 349 24.86 -6.56 -5.46
CA ASP A 349 24.39 -7.84 -5.98
C ASP A 349 24.11 -8.81 -4.84
N TYR A 350 22.83 -9.08 -4.60
CA TYR A 350 22.36 -10.06 -3.62
C TYR A 350 21.04 -10.66 -4.13
N PRO A 351 20.63 -11.83 -3.63
CA PRO A 351 19.35 -12.42 -4.02
C PRO A 351 18.17 -11.49 -3.71
N PRO A 352 17.13 -11.50 -4.54
CA PRO A 352 15.93 -10.70 -4.27
C PRO A 352 15.35 -10.97 -2.86
N ARG A 353 14.97 -9.90 -2.18
CA ARG A 353 14.45 -9.96 -0.80
C ARG A 353 13.00 -9.55 -0.77
N THR A 354 12.19 -10.27 0.03
CA THR A 354 10.84 -9.83 0.40
C THR A 354 10.87 -9.38 1.86
N VAL A 355 10.54 -8.12 2.09
CA VAL A 355 10.43 -7.55 3.44
C VAL A 355 8.95 -7.45 3.78
N LEU A 356 8.48 -8.30 4.70
CA LEU A 356 7.13 -8.24 5.24
C LEU A 356 7.17 -7.44 6.53
N MET A 357 6.43 -6.33 6.57
CA MET A 357 6.39 -5.45 7.74
C MET A 357 5.14 -5.71 8.57
N PRO A 358 5.26 -5.79 9.89
CA PRO A 358 4.09 -5.95 10.75
C PRO A 358 3.23 -4.68 10.74
N ALA A 359 1.91 -4.86 10.78
CA ALA A 359 0.97 -3.77 11.01
C ALA A 359 0.65 -3.71 12.51
N GLU A 360 0.30 -2.53 12.99
CA GLU A 360 -0.04 -2.29 14.40
C GLU A 360 -1.56 -2.21 14.56
N LEU A 361 -2.10 -2.88 15.58
CA LEU A 361 -3.51 -2.71 15.94
C LEU A 361 -3.63 -1.52 16.90
N ILE A 362 -4.30 -0.47 16.46
CA ILE A 362 -4.55 0.74 17.27
C ILE A 362 -5.96 0.63 17.85
N GLU A 363 -6.03 0.26 19.13
CA GLU A 363 -7.31 0.11 19.81
C GLU A 363 -7.92 1.48 20.13
N ARG A 364 -9.22 1.61 19.83
CA ARG A 364 -10.02 2.80 20.14
C ARG A 364 -11.40 2.34 20.66
N GLY A 365 -12.44 3.15 20.50
CA GLY A 365 -13.73 2.91 21.11
C GLY A 365 -14.77 2.15 20.29
N SER A 366 -14.41 1.61 19.13
CA SER A 366 -15.36 1.02 18.18
C SER A 366 -15.66 -0.47 18.40
N VAL A 367 -15.10 -1.08 19.45
CA VAL A 367 -15.31 -2.49 19.76
C VAL A 367 -15.92 -2.62 21.16
N ALA A 368 -17.15 -3.15 21.24
CA ALA A 368 -17.79 -3.47 22.50
C ALA A 368 -17.36 -4.86 23.00
N ARG A 369 -17.29 -5.04 24.31
CA ARG A 369 -17.14 -6.37 24.90
C ARG A 369 -18.52 -6.96 25.11
N LEU A 370 -18.79 -8.10 24.49
CA LEU A 370 -20.04 -8.84 24.69
C LEU A 370 -19.87 -9.79 25.88
N GLN A 371 -20.80 -9.68 26.83
CA GLN A 371 -20.79 -10.65 27.93
C GLN A 371 -21.29 -12.00 27.42
N PRO A 372 -20.70 -13.12 27.87
CA PRO A 372 -21.24 -14.42 27.51
C PRO A 372 -22.69 -14.48 27.95
N THR A 373 -23.57 -14.81 27.02
CA THR A 373 -24.98 -15.05 27.35
C THR A 373 -24.99 -16.15 28.41
N ARG A 374 -25.48 -15.84 29.62
CA ARG A 374 -25.68 -16.86 30.66
C ARG A 374 -26.61 -17.90 30.03
N SER A 375 -26.07 -19.07 29.74
CA SER A 375 -26.89 -20.23 29.37
C SER A 375 -28.00 -20.32 30.40
N ALA A 376 -29.27 -20.38 29.99
CA ALA A 376 -30.38 -20.54 30.88
C ALA A 376 -30.04 -21.67 31.87
N GLN A 377 -29.91 -21.32 33.15
CA GLN A 377 -29.74 -22.37 34.18
C GLN A 377 -30.92 -23.30 34.08
N VAL A 378 -30.69 -24.54 33.67
CA VAL A 378 -31.68 -25.57 33.76
C VAL A 378 -31.99 -25.70 35.28
N LEU A 379 -33.12 -25.15 35.69
CA LEU A 379 -33.59 -25.33 37.05
C LEU A 379 -33.71 -26.86 37.29
N PRO A 380 -33.12 -27.39 38.34
CA PRO A 380 -33.28 -28.82 38.67
C PRO A 380 -34.78 -29.09 38.86
N SER A 381 -35.30 -30.05 38.13
CA SER A 381 -36.69 -30.51 38.29
C SER A 381 -36.90 -30.91 39.76
N GLN A 382 -37.83 -30.21 40.45
CA GLN A 382 -38.27 -30.62 41.78
C GLN A 382 -38.81 -32.06 41.68
N GLY A 383 -38.17 -32.95 42.36
CA GLY A 383 -38.58 -34.35 42.38
C GLY A 383 -40.01 -34.51 42.90
N ALA A 384 -40.81 -35.22 42.16
CA ALA A 384 -42.16 -35.61 42.55
C ALA A 384 -42.06 -36.49 43.81
N GLN A 385 -42.61 -36.02 44.92
CA GLN A 385 -42.84 -36.83 46.10
C GLN A 385 -43.90 -37.86 45.79
N ALA A 386 -43.58 -39.13 45.93
CA ALA A 386 -44.53 -40.24 45.81
C ALA A 386 -45.48 -40.22 47.02
N PRO A 387 -46.79 -40.50 46.88
CA PRO A 387 -47.70 -40.55 47.98
C PRO A 387 -47.44 -41.82 48.81
N GLY A 388 -47.25 -41.66 50.12
CA GLY A 388 -47.08 -42.73 51.06
C GLY A 388 -48.37 -43.59 51.18
N THR A 389 -48.22 -44.90 51.04
CA THR A 389 -49.24 -45.87 51.39
C THR A 389 -49.13 -46.15 52.85
N HIS A 390 -50.18 -45.87 53.61
CA HIS A 390 -50.41 -46.41 54.96
C HIS A 390 -50.96 -47.84 54.83
N PHE A 391 -50.30 -48.78 55.44
CA PHE A 391 -50.90 -49.94 56.15
C PHE A 391 -49.95 -50.35 57.28
#